data_2a165b89830027a0e78534d11a4282a6
#
_entry.id   2a165b89830027a0e78534d11a4282a6
#
_cell.length_a   1.000
_cell.length_b   1.000
_cell.length_c   1.000
_cell.angle_alpha   90.00
_cell.angle_beta   90.00
_cell.angle_gamma   90.00
#
_symmetry.space_group_name_H-M   'P 1'
#
loop_
_entity.id
_entity.type
_entity.pdbx_description
1 polymer ?
#
loop_
_entity_poly.entity_id
_entity_poly.type
_entity_poly.pdbx_seq_one_letter_code
_entity_poly.pdbx_strand_id
1 'polypeptide(L)'
;IGTAKPSKIQQKKIKHFLIDIEEPINPINVKQFQGIAQKSIKSEIKKDNLPFLVGGSGLYMNSITKGFFVPDVPPQNDLRKQLEELGQKKCWDLLKNCDPLSTKKINFADHIRTIRALEVFYVTGKPLSTLQVQKPPNWKILELGLDRDNLKERIFQRTKNMFLSGIIEETKHLISYGLKSTSTQN
;
A
#
# COMPACT_ATOMS: atom_id res chain seq x y z
N ILE A 1 -17.10 -3.32 6.04
CA ILE A 1 -17.65 -1.93 6.05
C ILE A 1 -16.49 -0.96 5.84
N GLY A 2 -15.47 -0.96 6.70
CA GLY A 2 -14.36 0.00 6.69
C GLY A 2 -13.59 0.07 5.38
N THR A 3 -13.36 -1.04 4.70
CA THR A 3 -12.66 -1.13 3.42
C THR A 3 -13.51 -0.78 2.20
N ALA A 4 -14.81 -0.50 2.40
CA ALA A 4 -15.77 -0.15 1.33
C ALA A 4 -15.76 -1.13 0.14
N LYS A 5 -15.68 -2.43 0.42
CA LYS A 5 -15.74 -3.48 -0.60
C LYS A 5 -17.05 -3.41 -1.41
N PRO A 6 -17.03 -3.74 -2.70
CA PRO A 6 -18.26 -3.91 -3.46
C PRO A 6 -19.12 -5.03 -2.88
N SER A 7 -20.43 -4.81 -2.87
CA SER A 7 -21.39 -5.80 -2.37
C SER A 7 -21.34 -7.08 -3.21
N LYS A 8 -21.83 -8.22 -2.66
CA LYS A 8 -21.92 -9.50 -3.41
C LYS A 8 -22.77 -9.38 -4.68
N ILE A 9 -23.77 -8.48 -4.69
CA ILE A 9 -24.57 -8.19 -5.88
C ILE A 9 -23.73 -7.48 -6.96
N GLN A 10 -22.91 -6.52 -6.56
CA GLN A 10 -22.00 -5.83 -7.49
C GLN A 10 -20.91 -6.77 -8.01
N GLN A 11 -20.35 -7.63 -7.15
CA GLN A 11 -19.36 -8.63 -7.55
C GLN A 11 -19.90 -9.66 -8.54
N LYS A 12 -21.20 -9.97 -8.50
CA LYS A 12 -21.85 -10.86 -9.47
C LYS A 12 -22.03 -10.21 -10.85
N LYS A 13 -22.13 -8.88 -10.93
CA LYS A 13 -22.29 -8.16 -12.21
C LYS A 13 -21.00 -8.08 -13.00
N ILE A 14 -19.89 -7.89 -12.33
CA ILE A 14 -18.55 -7.76 -12.93
C ILE A 14 -17.59 -8.57 -12.07
N LYS A 15 -16.72 -9.33 -12.71
CA LYS A 15 -15.69 -10.10 -12.01
C LYS A 15 -14.71 -9.17 -11.31
N HIS A 16 -14.55 -9.37 -10.01
CA HIS A 16 -13.60 -8.65 -9.19
C HIS A 16 -12.44 -9.58 -8.78
N PHE A 17 -11.26 -9.01 -8.71
CA PHE A 17 -10.04 -9.68 -8.28
C PHE A 17 -9.50 -9.00 -7.03
N LEU A 18 -8.70 -9.69 -6.26
CA LEU A 18 -7.99 -9.19 -5.08
C LEU A 18 -8.94 -8.64 -3.99
N ILE A 19 -10.12 -9.23 -3.87
CA ILE A 19 -11.05 -8.97 -2.77
C ILE A 19 -11.07 -10.20 -1.87
N ASP A 20 -10.96 -9.97 -0.56
CA ASP A 20 -10.95 -11.05 0.46
C ASP A 20 -9.90 -12.15 0.20
N ILE A 21 -8.71 -11.75 -0.21
CA ILE A 21 -7.61 -12.68 -0.52
C ILE A 21 -6.74 -13.01 0.69
N GLU A 22 -6.84 -12.22 1.75
CA GLU A 22 -6.07 -12.40 2.98
C GLU A 22 -6.92 -12.09 4.21
N GLU A 23 -6.52 -12.67 5.33
CA GLU A 23 -7.13 -12.36 6.62
C GLU A 23 -6.66 -11.00 7.16
N PRO A 24 -7.50 -10.27 7.90
CA PRO A 24 -7.15 -8.94 8.42
C PRO A 24 -5.88 -8.90 9.26
N ILE A 25 -5.52 -10.00 9.92
CA ILE A 25 -4.31 -10.13 10.74
C ILE A 25 -3.04 -10.38 9.93
N ASN A 26 -3.17 -10.75 8.66
CA ASN A 26 -2.06 -11.01 7.74
C ASN A 26 -2.10 -10.04 6.56
N PRO A 27 -1.75 -8.76 6.76
CA PRO A 27 -1.86 -7.76 5.71
C PRO A 27 -0.91 -8.07 4.56
N ILE A 28 -1.43 -7.99 3.34
CA ILE A 28 -0.64 -8.12 2.13
C ILE A 28 0.28 -6.91 1.96
N ASN A 29 1.53 -7.15 1.66
CA ASN A 29 2.46 -6.07 1.34
C ASN A 29 2.40 -5.70 -0.17
N VAL A 30 3.00 -4.54 -0.51
CA VAL A 30 2.97 -4.01 -1.89
C VAL A 30 3.58 -4.97 -2.89
N LYS A 31 4.64 -5.71 -2.52
CA LYS A 31 5.29 -6.67 -3.41
C LYS A 31 4.41 -7.88 -3.71
N GLN A 32 3.77 -8.44 -2.69
CA GLN A 32 2.82 -9.52 -2.84
C GLN A 32 1.63 -9.08 -3.70
N PHE A 33 1.06 -7.90 -3.39
CA PHE A 33 0.00 -7.29 -4.20
C PHE A 33 0.42 -7.15 -5.67
N GLN A 34 1.59 -6.58 -5.93
CA GLN A 34 2.13 -6.40 -7.28
C GLN A 34 2.16 -7.73 -8.04
N GLY A 35 2.68 -8.79 -7.41
CA GLY A 35 2.77 -10.10 -8.04
C GLY A 35 1.42 -10.71 -8.39
N ILE A 36 0.45 -10.65 -7.48
CA ILE A 36 -0.90 -11.19 -7.68
C ILE A 36 -1.65 -10.35 -8.72
N ALA A 37 -1.60 -9.02 -8.62
CA ALA A 37 -2.27 -8.11 -9.54
C ALA A 37 -1.76 -8.28 -10.97
N GLN A 38 -0.44 -8.33 -11.16
CA GLN A 38 0.17 -8.54 -12.48
C GLN A 38 -0.21 -9.89 -13.11
N LYS A 39 -0.27 -10.96 -12.30
CA LYS A 39 -0.74 -12.29 -12.77
C LYS A 39 -2.19 -12.22 -13.24
N SER A 40 -3.06 -11.57 -12.46
CA SER A 40 -4.49 -11.41 -12.78
C SER A 40 -4.69 -10.59 -14.05
N ILE A 41 -4.00 -9.45 -14.18
CA ILE A 41 -4.05 -8.58 -15.38
C ILE A 41 -3.60 -9.36 -16.62
N LYS A 42 -2.45 -10.04 -16.55
CA LYS A 42 -1.94 -10.84 -17.68
C LYS A 42 -2.90 -11.96 -18.09
N SER A 43 -3.54 -12.60 -17.11
CA SER A 43 -4.51 -13.65 -17.37
C SER A 43 -5.74 -13.12 -18.11
N GLU A 44 -6.24 -11.95 -17.74
CA GLU A 44 -7.42 -11.38 -18.39
C GLU A 44 -7.08 -10.82 -19.79
N ILE A 45 -5.91 -10.19 -19.97
CA ILE A 45 -5.43 -9.75 -21.29
C ILE A 45 -5.32 -10.94 -22.26
N LYS A 46 -4.80 -12.10 -21.80
CA LYS A 46 -4.72 -13.32 -22.64
C LYS A 46 -6.09 -13.85 -23.08
N LYS A 47 -7.16 -13.45 -22.42
CA LYS A 47 -8.55 -13.82 -22.77
C LYS A 47 -9.27 -12.73 -23.56
N ASP A 48 -8.52 -11.73 -24.06
CA ASP A 48 -9.06 -10.55 -24.72
C ASP A 48 -10.02 -9.71 -23.86
N ASN A 49 -9.92 -9.85 -22.53
CA ASN A 49 -10.63 -8.98 -21.60
C ASN A 49 -9.86 -7.69 -21.33
N LEU A 50 -10.59 -6.62 -21.07
CA LEU A 50 -10.02 -5.33 -20.65
C LEU A 50 -9.98 -5.25 -19.11
N PRO A 51 -8.82 -5.40 -18.45
CA PRO A 51 -8.72 -5.27 -17.01
C PRO A 51 -8.77 -3.80 -16.56
N PHE A 52 -9.54 -3.53 -15.51
CA PHE A 52 -9.59 -2.23 -14.84
C PHE A 52 -8.90 -2.33 -13.48
N LEU A 53 -7.86 -1.53 -13.25
CA LEU A 53 -7.24 -1.37 -11.95
C LEU A 53 -7.87 -0.16 -11.25
N VAL A 54 -8.63 -0.40 -10.19
CA VAL A 54 -9.38 0.64 -9.46
C VAL A 54 -8.87 0.74 -8.03
N GLY A 55 -8.54 1.95 -7.60
CA GLY A 55 -8.09 2.18 -6.22
C GLY A 55 -7.66 3.63 -5.96
N GLY A 56 -7.39 3.95 -4.70
CA GLY A 56 -6.93 5.27 -4.27
C GLY A 56 -5.50 5.29 -3.70
N SER A 57 -4.89 4.12 -3.47
CA SER A 57 -3.53 4.05 -2.94
C SER A 57 -2.50 4.23 -4.05
N GLY A 58 -1.88 5.42 -4.09
CA GLY A 58 -0.89 5.75 -5.11
C GLY A 58 0.30 4.78 -5.17
N LEU A 59 0.76 4.28 -4.01
CA LEU A 59 1.86 3.31 -3.96
C LEU A 59 1.49 2.00 -4.67
N TYR A 60 0.31 1.45 -4.39
CA TYR A 60 -0.18 0.21 -5.01
C TYR A 60 -0.44 0.39 -6.49
N MET A 61 -1.10 1.48 -6.88
CA MET A 61 -1.34 1.81 -8.29
C MET A 61 -0.03 1.94 -9.07
N ASN A 62 0.91 2.76 -8.58
CA ASN A 62 2.19 2.98 -9.23
C ASN A 62 3.07 1.73 -9.26
N SER A 63 2.93 0.80 -8.31
CA SER A 63 3.64 -0.47 -8.36
C SER A 63 3.26 -1.29 -9.58
N ILE A 64 2.03 -1.16 -10.06
CA ILE A 64 1.55 -1.83 -11.28
C ILE A 64 1.82 -1.00 -12.52
N THR A 65 1.41 0.28 -12.53
CA THR A 65 1.43 1.11 -13.74
C THR A 65 2.84 1.57 -14.11
N LYS A 66 3.68 1.87 -13.14
CA LYS A 66 5.08 2.29 -13.33
C LYS A 66 6.10 1.18 -13.06
N GLY A 67 5.62 0.03 -12.59
CA GLY A 67 6.48 -1.11 -12.29
C GLY A 67 7.55 -0.81 -11.25
N PHE A 68 7.20 -0.13 -10.16
CA PHE A 68 8.14 0.12 -9.08
C PHE A 68 8.74 -1.18 -8.57
N PHE A 69 10.05 -1.22 -8.52
CA PHE A 69 10.74 -2.28 -7.80
C PHE A 69 10.53 -2.09 -6.30
N VAL A 70 9.90 -3.06 -5.67
CA VAL A 70 9.74 -3.11 -4.21
C VAL A 70 10.79 -4.07 -3.67
N PRO A 71 11.77 -3.59 -2.85
CA PRO A 71 12.78 -4.44 -2.26
C PRO A 71 12.16 -5.60 -1.46
N ASP A 72 12.69 -6.80 -1.64
CA ASP A 72 12.24 -8.00 -0.94
C ASP A 72 12.86 -8.07 0.46
N VAL A 73 12.55 -7.08 1.26
CA VAL A 73 13.02 -6.94 2.64
C VAL A 73 11.79 -6.94 3.53
N PRO A 74 11.53 -8.06 4.22
CA PRO A 74 10.45 -8.11 5.21
C PRO A 74 10.77 -7.18 6.38
N PRO A 75 9.76 -6.73 7.14
CA PRO A 75 9.96 -5.89 8.31
C PRO A 75 10.93 -6.53 9.32
N GLN A 76 11.96 -5.79 9.70
CA GLN A 76 12.95 -6.19 10.71
C GLN A 76 12.61 -5.50 12.03
N ASN A 77 11.71 -6.10 12.82
CA ASN A 77 11.12 -5.44 13.99
C ASN A 77 12.17 -5.00 15.03
N ASP A 78 13.19 -5.80 15.30
CA ASP A 78 14.24 -5.44 16.25
C ASP A 78 15.09 -4.28 15.75
N LEU A 79 15.46 -4.29 14.46
CA LEU A 79 16.19 -3.18 13.85
C LEU A 79 15.35 -1.90 13.87
N ARG A 80 14.07 -1.98 13.55
CA ARG A 80 13.17 -0.82 13.59
C ARG A 80 13.11 -0.23 14.98
N LYS A 81 12.95 -1.06 16.00
CA LYS A 81 12.94 -0.63 17.40
C LYS A 81 14.24 0.09 17.78
N GLN A 82 15.39 -0.47 17.43
CA GLN A 82 16.68 0.18 17.67
C GLN A 82 16.81 1.53 16.97
N LEU A 83 16.34 1.63 15.70
CA LEU A 83 16.34 2.89 14.96
C LEU A 83 15.35 3.91 15.56
N GLU A 84 14.20 3.46 16.05
CA GLU A 84 13.24 4.32 16.76
C GLU A 84 13.84 4.88 18.06
N GLU A 85 14.55 4.06 18.83
CA GLU A 85 15.25 4.47 20.05
C GLU A 85 16.40 5.46 19.78
N LEU A 86 17.06 5.37 18.62
CA LEU A 86 18.08 6.34 18.19
C LEU A 86 17.49 7.73 17.93
N GLY A 87 16.24 7.80 17.53
CA GLY A 87 15.52 9.03 17.19
C GLY A 87 15.81 9.57 15.79
N GLN A 88 14.87 10.38 15.29
CA GLN A 88 14.82 10.85 13.90
C GLN A 88 16.10 11.54 13.43
N LYS A 89 16.69 12.41 14.25
CA LYS A 89 17.90 13.17 13.87
C LYS A 89 19.06 12.22 13.54
N LYS A 90 19.34 11.26 14.42
CA LYS A 90 20.45 10.30 14.21
C LYS A 90 20.16 9.37 13.03
N CYS A 91 18.93 8.88 12.90
CA CYS A 91 18.54 8.08 11.74
C CYS A 91 18.69 8.85 10.42
N TRP A 92 18.36 10.14 10.42
CA TRP A 92 18.54 10.98 9.24
C TRP A 92 20.02 11.18 8.89
N ASP A 93 20.89 11.40 9.88
CA ASP A 93 22.32 11.54 9.67
C ASP A 93 22.92 10.22 9.13
N LEU A 94 22.49 9.07 9.65
CA LEU A 94 22.85 7.76 9.10
C LEU A 94 22.38 7.60 7.65
N LEU A 95 21.13 7.95 7.36
CA LEU A 95 20.60 7.87 5.99
C LEU A 95 21.35 8.79 5.04
N LYS A 96 21.72 9.98 5.48
CA LYS A 96 22.49 10.94 4.69
C LYS A 96 23.88 10.40 4.30
N ASN A 97 24.48 9.58 5.15
CA ASN A 97 25.77 8.96 4.90
C ASN A 97 25.65 7.73 3.95
N CYS A 98 24.63 6.89 4.11
CA CYS A 98 24.51 5.66 3.34
C CYS A 98 23.65 5.81 2.06
N ASP A 99 22.71 6.76 2.03
CA ASP A 99 21.82 7.00 0.87
C ASP A 99 21.46 8.49 0.73
N PRO A 100 22.41 9.35 0.33
CA PRO A 100 22.18 10.78 0.18
C PRO A 100 21.13 11.11 -0.90
N LEU A 101 20.87 10.23 -1.85
CA LEU A 101 19.83 10.44 -2.86
C LEU A 101 18.42 10.24 -2.29
N SER A 102 18.25 9.34 -1.34
CA SER A 102 16.98 9.18 -0.63
C SER A 102 16.66 10.40 0.21
N THR A 103 17.65 11.05 0.85
CA THR A 103 17.40 12.27 1.65
C THR A 103 16.94 13.49 0.82
N LYS A 104 17.18 13.49 -0.49
CA LYS A 104 16.62 14.52 -1.38
C LYS A 104 15.12 14.32 -1.66
N LYS A 105 14.60 13.11 -1.46
CA LYS A 105 13.20 12.74 -1.77
C LYS A 105 12.35 12.54 -0.52
N ILE A 106 12.95 12.11 0.58
CA ILE A 106 12.29 11.89 1.86
C ILE A 106 12.35 13.20 2.65
N ASN A 107 11.25 13.60 3.27
CA ASN A 107 11.27 14.74 4.18
C ASN A 107 11.98 14.37 5.49
N PHE A 108 12.73 15.30 6.08
CA PHE A 108 13.38 15.09 7.39
C PHE A 108 12.42 14.62 8.48
N ALA A 109 11.16 15.09 8.48
CA ALA A 109 10.15 14.70 9.45
C ALA A 109 9.50 13.33 9.14
N ASP A 110 9.78 12.72 8.00
CA ASP A 110 9.22 11.42 7.61
C ASP A 110 10.03 10.26 8.22
N HIS A 111 9.72 9.98 9.48
CA HIS A 111 10.36 8.94 10.27
C HIS A 111 10.18 7.54 9.65
N ILE A 112 8.98 7.23 9.19
CA ILE A 112 8.65 5.90 8.63
C ILE A 112 9.50 5.61 7.39
N ARG A 113 9.59 6.56 6.46
CA ARG A 113 10.40 6.38 5.25
C ARG A 113 11.89 6.40 5.55
N THR A 114 12.34 7.17 6.52
CA THR A 114 13.74 7.18 6.97
C THR A 114 14.14 5.80 7.50
N ILE A 115 13.37 5.25 8.43
CA ILE A 115 13.63 3.90 8.99
C ILE A 115 13.56 2.86 7.87
N ARG A 116 12.58 2.93 6.98
CA ARG A 116 12.48 1.97 5.88
C ARG A 116 13.69 1.99 4.95
N ALA A 117 14.22 3.16 4.64
CA ALA A 117 15.40 3.28 3.80
C ALA A 117 16.65 2.68 4.48
N LEU A 118 16.83 2.93 5.77
CA LEU A 118 17.90 2.33 6.57
C LEU A 118 17.73 0.80 6.70
N GLU A 119 16.53 0.33 6.97
CA GLU A 119 16.21 -1.11 7.03
C GLU A 119 16.63 -1.83 5.75
N VAL A 120 16.27 -1.28 4.59
CA VAL A 120 16.66 -1.85 3.30
C VAL A 120 18.18 -1.84 3.14
N PHE A 121 18.84 -0.75 3.51
CA PHE A 121 20.31 -0.65 3.44
C PHE A 121 20.99 -1.69 4.33
N TYR A 122 20.59 -1.79 5.59
CA TYR A 122 21.21 -2.74 6.54
C TYR A 122 21.00 -4.21 6.16
N VAL A 123 19.85 -4.54 5.56
CA VAL A 123 19.54 -5.92 5.13
C VAL A 123 20.22 -6.27 3.81
N THR A 124 20.30 -5.33 2.86
CA THR A 124 20.75 -5.63 1.50
C THR A 124 22.16 -5.16 1.19
N GLY A 125 22.76 -4.29 2.02
CA GLY A 125 23.99 -3.58 1.75
C GLY A 125 23.90 -2.55 0.62
N LYS A 126 22.67 -2.28 0.10
CA LYS A 126 22.46 -1.38 -1.04
C LYS A 126 21.52 -0.22 -0.66
N PRO A 127 21.86 1.02 -1.07
CA PRO A 127 20.99 2.16 -0.88
C PRO A 127 19.61 1.93 -1.51
N LEU A 128 18.53 2.33 -0.82
CA LEU A 128 17.17 2.22 -1.36
C LEU A 128 17.02 2.96 -2.70
N SER A 129 17.67 4.12 -2.83
CA SER A 129 17.67 4.92 -4.06
C SER A 129 18.21 4.17 -5.27
N THR A 130 19.17 3.27 -5.10
CA THR A 130 19.73 2.44 -6.18
C THR A 130 18.84 1.27 -6.55
N LEU A 131 17.99 0.83 -5.62
CA LEU A 131 17.04 -0.27 -5.83
C LEU A 131 15.72 0.20 -6.43
N GLN A 132 15.42 1.50 -6.40
CA GLN A 132 14.20 2.09 -6.94
C GLN A 132 14.21 2.17 -8.48
N VAL A 133 14.40 1.04 -9.13
CA VAL A 133 14.32 0.93 -10.59
C VAL A 133 12.85 0.74 -10.98
N GLN A 134 12.40 1.51 -11.98
CA GLN A 134 11.09 1.32 -12.57
C GLN A 134 11.20 0.36 -13.76
N LYS A 135 10.37 -0.66 -13.76
CA LYS A 135 10.21 -1.58 -14.89
C LYS A 135 8.74 -1.60 -15.28
N PRO A 136 8.29 -0.60 -16.07
CA PRO A 136 6.90 -0.51 -16.47
C PRO A 136 6.50 -1.78 -17.25
N PRO A 137 5.23 -2.19 -17.15
CA PRO A 137 4.76 -3.35 -17.89
C PRO A 137 4.76 -3.08 -19.40
N ASN A 138 4.76 -4.15 -20.17
CA ASN A 138 4.77 -4.08 -21.64
C ASN A 138 3.37 -3.92 -22.28
N TRP A 139 2.32 -3.80 -21.48
CA TRP A 139 0.97 -3.50 -21.98
C TRP A 139 0.67 -2.00 -21.90
N LYS A 140 -0.25 -1.55 -22.77
CA LYS A 140 -0.70 -0.15 -22.78
C LYS A 140 -1.54 0.15 -21.55
N ILE A 141 -1.37 1.33 -20.97
CA ILE A 141 -2.11 1.78 -19.79
C ILE A 141 -2.74 3.14 -20.11
N LEU A 142 -4.04 3.29 -19.80
CA LEU A 142 -4.74 4.55 -19.76
C LEU A 142 -5.03 4.86 -18.29
N GLU A 143 -4.46 5.95 -17.79
CA GLU A 143 -4.71 6.43 -16.42
C GLU A 143 -5.84 7.48 -16.46
N LEU A 144 -6.90 7.24 -15.68
CA LEU A 144 -8.05 8.13 -15.56
C LEU A 144 -8.20 8.58 -14.10
N GLY A 145 -8.31 9.87 -13.89
CA GLY A 145 -8.65 10.46 -12.60
C GLY A 145 -10.14 10.78 -12.53
N LEU A 146 -10.74 10.53 -11.35
CA LEU A 146 -12.11 10.94 -11.06
C LEU A 146 -12.08 12.10 -10.08
N ASP A 147 -12.66 13.21 -10.47
CA ASP A 147 -12.88 14.37 -9.61
C ASP A 147 -14.37 14.71 -9.55
N ARG A 148 -14.82 15.34 -8.46
CA ARG A 148 -16.23 15.67 -8.23
C ARG A 148 -16.40 16.92 -7.39
N ASP A 149 -17.32 17.78 -7.79
CA ASP A 149 -17.64 19.02 -7.08
C ASP A 149 -18.29 18.77 -5.71
N ASN A 150 -19.07 17.68 -5.57
CA ASN A 150 -19.80 17.33 -4.34
C ASN A 150 -19.06 16.32 -3.43
N LEU A 151 -17.73 16.32 -3.45
CA LEU A 151 -16.93 15.34 -2.70
C LEU A 151 -17.20 15.38 -1.20
N LYS A 152 -17.31 16.57 -0.59
CA LYS A 152 -17.58 16.72 0.87
C LYS A 152 -18.90 16.08 1.29
N GLU A 153 -19.95 16.32 0.52
CA GLU A 153 -21.28 15.75 0.80
C GLU A 153 -21.25 14.22 0.70
N ARG A 154 -20.59 13.68 -0.31
CA ARG A 154 -20.44 12.23 -0.48
C ARG A 154 -19.64 11.59 0.65
N ILE A 155 -18.57 12.24 1.11
CA ILE A 155 -17.80 11.78 2.28
C ILE A 155 -18.70 11.74 3.51
N PHE A 156 -19.47 12.80 3.76
CA PHE A 156 -20.41 12.85 4.87
C PHE A 156 -21.45 11.72 4.81
N GLN A 157 -22.11 11.54 3.67
CA GLN A 157 -23.10 10.47 3.48
C GLN A 157 -22.47 9.07 3.63
N ARG A 158 -21.29 8.88 3.07
CA ARG A 158 -20.56 7.61 3.23
C ARG A 158 -20.25 7.33 4.70
N THR A 159 -19.73 8.32 5.42
CA THR A 159 -19.42 8.18 6.85
C THR A 159 -20.68 7.85 7.65
N LYS A 160 -21.78 8.57 7.42
CA LYS A 160 -23.07 8.28 8.06
C LYS A 160 -23.52 6.83 7.79
N ASN A 161 -23.45 6.39 6.54
CA ASN A 161 -23.81 5.03 6.18
C ASN A 161 -22.90 3.97 6.83
N MET A 162 -21.61 4.24 6.99
CA MET A 162 -20.68 3.34 7.70
C MET A 162 -21.10 3.14 9.16
N PHE A 163 -21.45 4.23 9.86
CA PHE A 163 -21.97 4.14 11.23
C PHE A 163 -23.28 3.36 11.31
N LEU A 164 -24.23 3.65 10.42
CA LEU A 164 -25.51 2.93 10.36
C LEU A 164 -25.34 1.44 10.00
N SER A 165 -24.31 1.09 9.30
CA SER A 165 -24.01 -0.29 8.89
C SER A 165 -23.22 -1.09 9.93
N GLY A 166 -22.87 -0.50 11.08
CA GLY A 166 -22.19 -1.21 12.18
C GLY A 166 -20.67 -1.19 12.12
N ILE A 167 -20.05 -0.09 11.67
CA ILE A 167 -18.57 0.04 11.64
C ILE A 167 -17.94 -0.11 13.03
N ILE A 168 -18.65 0.31 14.07
CA ILE A 168 -18.16 0.21 15.46
C ILE A 168 -18.08 -1.26 15.88
N GLU A 169 -19.12 -2.03 15.61
CA GLU A 169 -19.21 -3.45 15.92
C GLU A 169 -18.17 -4.25 15.12
N GLU A 170 -18.02 -3.94 13.83
CA GLU A 170 -16.96 -4.52 12.99
C GLU A 170 -15.57 -4.26 13.61
N THR A 171 -15.30 -3.02 14.05
CA THR A 171 -14.03 -2.65 14.67
C THR A 171 -13.79 -3.40 15.98
N LYS A 172 -14.79 -3.47 16.86
CA LYS A 172 -14.71 -4.22 18.12
C LYS A 172 -14.41 -5.70 17.86
N HIS A 173 -15.07 -6.29 16.88
CA HIS A 173 -14.84 -7.68 16.49
C HIS A 173 -13.41 -7.90 15.98
N LEU A 174 -12.91 -7.00 15.13
CA LEU A 174 -11.54 -7.09 14.62
C LEU A 174 -10.49 -6.94 15.72
N ILE A 175 -10.71 -6.07 16.70
CA ILE A 175 -9.83 -5.93 17.87
C ILE A 175 -9.82 -7.23 18.69
N SER A 176 -10.97 -7.83 18.95
CA SER A 176 -11.08 -9.11 19.67
C SER A 176 -10.45 -10.27 18.88
N TYR A 177 -10.42 -10.18 17.55
CA TYR A 177 -9.77 -11.15 16.67
C TYR A 177 -8.25 -10.98 16.60
N GLY A 178 -7.68 -9.99 17.29
CA GLY A 178 -6.24 -9.76 17.41
C GLY A 178 -5.66 -8.70 16.48
N LEU A 179 -6.51 -7.92 15.82
CA LEU A 179 -6.03 -6.79 15.01
C LEU A 179 -5.45 -5.71 15.93
N LYS A 180 -4.14 -5.49 15.84
CA LYS A 180 -3.47 -4.43 16.58
C LYS A 180 -3.72 -3.07 15.92
N SER A 181 -3.82 -2.00 16.73
CA SER A 181 -4.06 -0.62 16.26
C SER A 181 -3.07 -0.12 15.20
N THR A 182 -1.86 -0.66 15.17
CA THR A 182 -0.80 -0.32 14.22
C THR A 182 -1.07 -0.73 12.78
N SER A 183 -1.99 -1.66 12.52
CA SER A 183 -2.30 -2.13 11.16
C SER A 183 -3.34 -1.28 10.43
N THR A 184 -4.02 -0.36 11.12
CA THR A 184 -5.07 0.51 10.56
C THR A 184 -4.62 1.95 10.36
N GLN A 185 -3.43 2.31 10.76
CA GLN A 185 -2.88 3.67 10.67
C GLN A 185 -2.01 3.90 9.41
N ASN A 186 -1.92 2.93 8.53
CA ASN A 186 -1.17 3.04 7.27
C ASN A 186 -2.08 3.06 6.06
#